data_920e68edc2133d1817800aced6e7d227
#
_entry.id   920e68edc2133d1817800aced6e7d227
#
_cell.length_a   1.000
_cell.length_b   1.000
_cell.length_c   1.000
_cell.angle_alpha   90.00
_cell.angle_beta   90.00
_cell.angle_gamma   90.00
#
_symmetry.space_group_name_H-M   'P 1'
#
loop_
_entity.id
_entity.type
_entity.pdbx_description
1 polymer ?
#
loop_
_entity_poly.entity_id
_entity_poly.type
_entity_poly.pdbx_seq_one_letter_code
_entity_poly.pdbx_strand_id
1 'polypeptide(L)'
;SISARYPKAFDERRAALALLDSVRRSEQLGIIELCDSLISVNTPILENLKKGFVYQRDKKYQEKGFYIPKETASDGRITSTMLRSGVEEDGKVYVESIFIGGGKKHNKVKASTKDGAYAETLAVNDDGLNYRFSSLGAEHEVIKFGGADENGLTQFIFANERKPVMLTLEGQAKYSYTLSQPLKTALSKSYQLSAMMLQMDSLK
;
A
#
# COMPACT_ATOMS: atom_id res chain seq x y z
N SER A 1 -19.31 19.38 -55.71
CA SER A 1 -18.85 18.92 -54.38
C SER A 1 -17.82 19.91 -53.87
N ILE A 2 -17.69 20.09 -52.55
CA ILE A 2 -16.73 20.98 -51.87
C ILE A 2 -15.29 20.64 -52.26
N SER A 3 -14.96 19.38 -52.39
CA SER A 3 -13.64 18.87 -52.83
C SER A 3 -13.27 19.27 -54.25
N ALA A 4 -14.25 19.42 -55.16
CA ALA A 4 -13.99 19.87 -56.52
C ALA A 4 -13.76 21.40 -56.62
N ARG A 5 -14.29 22.17 -55.64
CA ARG A 5 -14.16 23.63 -55.57
C ARG A 5 -12.90 24.10 -54.86
N TYR A 6 -12.36 23.29 -53.93
CA TYR A 6 -11.18 23.62 -53.09
C TYR A 6 -10.23 22.41 -52.97
N PRO A 7 -9.68 21.89 -54.08
CA PRO A 7 -8.80 20.73 -54.03
C PRO A 7 -7.54 20.98 -53.17
N LYS A 8 -6.96 22.13 -53.26
CA LYS A 8 -5.76 22.52 -52.51
C LYS A 8 -6.00 22.52 -50.98
N ALA A 9 -7.14 23.02 -50.53
CA ALA A 9 -7.50 22.98 -49.11
C ALA A 9 -7.75 21.57 -48.59
N PHE A 10 -8.19 20.65 -49.44
CA PHE A 10 -8.35 19.24 -49.09
C PHE A 10 -7.01 18.53 -48.92
N ASP A 11 -6.07 18.77 -49.83
CA ASP A 11 -4.75 18.19 -49.78
C ASP A 11 -3.94 18.73 -48.58
N GLU A 12 -4.03 20.03 -48.30
CA GLU A 12 -3.42 20.65 -47.12
C GLU A 12 -3.96 20.07 -45.82
N ARG A 13 -5.27 19.83 -45.74
CA ARG A 13 -5.92 19.19 -44.59
C ARG A 13 -5.43 17.75 -44.41
N ARG A 14 -5.31 16.98 -45.48
CA ARG A 14 -4.79 15.60 -45.47
C ARG A 14 -3.34 15.57 -45.00
N ALA A 15 -2.48 16.47 -45.49
CA ALA A 15 -1.11 16.61 -45.08
C ALA A 15 -1.00 16.98 -43.59
N ALA A 16 -1.83 17.91 -43.10
CA ALA A 16 -1.86 18.30 -41.70
C ALA A 16 -2.29 17.14 -40.79
N LEU A 17 -3.27 16.32 -41.18
CA LEU A 17 -3.67 15.13 -40.43
C LEU A 17 -2.55 14.09 -40.38
N ALA A 18 -1.88 13.84 -41.50
CA ALA A 18 -0.76 12.89 -41.56
C ALA A 18 0.42 13.36 -40.67
N LEU A 19 0.69 14.67 -40.66
CA LEU A 19 1.71 15.24 -39.76
C LEU A 19 1.31 15.09 -38.28
N LEU A 20 0.06 15.38 -37.95
CA LEU A 20 -0.46 15.21 -36.59
C LEU A 20 -0.34 13.76 -36.11
N ASP A 21 -0.68 12.78 -36.96
CA ASP A 21 -0.53 11.35 -36.65
C ASP A 21 0.93 10.96 -36.46
N SER A 22 1.85 11.53 -37.26
CA SER A 22 3.29 11.32 -37.10
C SER A 22 3.81 11.88 -35.76
N VAL A 23 3.39 13.08 -35.41
CA VAL A 23 3.77 13.69 -34.12
C VAL A 23 3.26 12.86 -32.95
N ARG A 24 1.98 12.46 -32.97
CA ARG A 24 1.39 11.62 -31.91
C ARG A 24 2.13 10.27 -31.77
N ARG A 25 2.51 9.63 -32.87
CA ARG A 25 3.29 8.37 -32.82
C ARG A 25 4.67 8.62 -32.21
N SER A 26 5.34 9.73 -32.57
CA SER A 26 6.65 10.07 -32.00
C SER A 26 6.56 10.33 -30.50
N GLU A 27 5.52 11.05 -30.04
CA GLU A 27 5.26 11.27 -28.61
C GLU A 27 5.01 9.95 -27.87
N GLN A 28 4.17 9.06 -28.43
CA GLN A 28 3.91 7.74 -27.83
C GLN A 28 5.18 6.88 -27.74
N LEU A 29 6.03 6.86 -28.76
CA LEU A 29 7.31 6.15 -28.72
C LEU A 29 8.23 6.72 -27.64
N GLY A 30 8.32 8.05 -27.52
CA GLY A 30 9.11 8.69 -26.46
C GLY A 30 8.61 8.35 -25.04
N ILE A 31 7.30 8.23 -24.86
CA ILE A 31 6.70 7.79 -23.57
C ILE A 31 7.07 6.33 -23.29
N ILE A 32 6.97 5.44 -24.27
CA ILE A 32 7.34 4.02 -24.12
C ILE A 32 8.81 3.89 -23.73
N GLU A 33 9.72 4.57 -24.44
CA GLU A 33 11.15 4.56 -24.12
C GLU A 33 11.44 5.06 -22.70
N LEU A 34 10.72 6.09 -22.25
CA LEU A 34 10.83 6.60 -20.89
C LEU A 34 10.35 5.56 -19.86
N CYS A 35 9.20 4.93 -20.10
CA CYS A 35 8.67 3.87 -19.24
C CYS A 35 9.65 2.69 -19.14
N ASP A 36 10.19 2.22 -20.26
CA ASP A 36 11.17 1.13 -20.31
C ASP A 36 12.44 1.48 -19.52
N SER A 37 12.92 2.72 -19.65
CA SER A 37 14.06 3.22 -18.89
C SER A 37 13.78 3.23 -17.39
N LEU A 38 12.60 3.73 -16.96
CA LEU A 38 12.20 3.75 -15.56
C LEU A 38 12.04 2.33 -15.00
N ILE A 39 11.47 1.40 -15.76
CA ILE A 39 11.36 0.00 -15.38
C ILE A 39 12.74 -0.60 -15.15
N SER A 40 13.66 -0.36 -16.08
CA SER A 40 15.04 -0.87 -15.98
C SER A 40 15.78 -0.37 -14.75
N VAL A 41 15.64 0.92 -14.40
CA VAL A 41 16.27 1.53 -13.22
C VAL A 41 15.61 1.05 -11.91
N ASN A 42 14.29 0.92 -11.90
CA ASN A 42 13.54 0.60 -10.70
C ASN A 42 13.52 -0.90 -10.36
N THR A 43 13.72 -1.78 -11.35
CA THR A 43 13.72 -3.24 -11.12
C THR A 43 14.74 -3.67 -10.06
N PRO A 44 16.03 -3.30 -10.12
CA PRO A 44 16.99 -3.69 -9.07
C PRO A 44 16.67 -3.08 -7.71
N ILE A 45 16.06 -1.90 -7.67
CA ILE A 45 15.62 -1.27 -6.43
C ILE A 45 14.49 -2.08 -5.80
N LEU A 46 13.48 -2.46 -6.59
CA LEU A 46 12.38 -3.31 -6.16
C LEU A 46 12.87 -4.65 -5.61
N GLU A 47 13.76 -5.33 -6.33
CA GLU A 47 14.32 -6.61 -5.89
C GLU A 47 15.15 -6.45 -4.60
N ASN A 48 15.83 -5.33 -4.43
CA ASN A 48 16.55 -5.05 -3.17
C ASN A 48 15.57 -4.78 -2.01
N LEU A 49 14.48 -4.05 -2.23
CA LEU A 49 13.44 -3.84 -1.22
C LEU A 49 12.82 -5.17 -0.77
N LYS A 50 12.50 -6.07 -1.70
CA LYS A 50 11.94 -7.40 -1.40
C LYS A 50 12.82 -8.24 -0.49
N LYS A 51 14.13 -8.06 -0.50
CA LYS A 51 15.07 -8.76 0.42
C LYS A 51 14.78 -8.49 1.91
N GLY A 52 14.11 -7.39 2.23
CA GLY A 52 13.68 -7.05 3.58
C GLY A 52 12.43 -7.80 4.05
N PHE A 53 11.86 -8.66 3.21
CA PHE A 53 10.59 -9.34 3.45
C PHE A 53 10.73 -10.85 3.38
N VAL A 54 9.77 -11.53 4.00
CA VAL A 54 9.49 -12.96 3.82
C VAL A 54 8.26 -13.05 2.93
N TYR A 55 8.37 -13.75 1.81
CA TYR A 55 7.20 -14.03 0.96
C TYR A 55 6.49 -15.27 1.47
N GLN A 56 5.19 -15.16 1.70
CA GLN A 56 4.33 -16.25 2.17
C GLN A 56 3.12 -16.40 1.24
N ARG A 57 2.81 -17.62 0.88
CA ARG A 57 1.60 -17.99 0.14
C ARG A 57 1.19 -19.41 0.48
N ASP A 58 0.01 -19.57 1.03
CA ASP A 58 -0.63 -20.88 1.13
C ASP A 58 -1.48 -21.11 -0.13
N LYS A 59 -0.94 -21.89 -1.06
CA LYS A 59 -1.58 -22.18 -2.36
C LYS A 59 -2.96 -22.86 -2.21
N LYS A 60 -3.26 -23.45 -1.06
CA LYS A 60 -4.52 -24.14 -0.81
C LYS A 60 -5.64 -23.19 -0.37
N TYR A 61 -5.29 -22.08 0.33
CA TYR A 61 -6.25 -21.21 0.97
C TYR A 61 -6.12 -19.72 0.56
N GLN A 62 -5.07 -19.38 -0.19
CA GLN A 62 -4.79 -18.00 -0.55
C GLN A 62 -4.64 -17.85 -2.06
N GLU A 63 -5.43 -16.96 -2.65
CA GLU A 63 -5.32 -16.63 -4.08
C GLU A 63 -4.03 -15.86 -4.37
N LYS A 64 -3.61 -14.98 -3.45
CA LYS A 64 -2.43 -14.12 -3.55
C LYS A 64 -1.41 -14.41 -2.47
N GLY A 65 -0.15 -14.16 -2.77
CA GLY A 65 0.94 -14.17 -1.79
C GLY A 65 1.07 -12.81 -1.08
N PHE A 66 1.85 -12.82 0.01
CA PHE A 66 2.08 -11.68 0.87
C PHE A 66 3.58 -11.51 1.15
N TYR A 67 4.06 -10.29 1.08
CA TYR A 67 5.37 -9.87 1.54
C TYR A 67 5.25 -9.34 2.97
N ILE A 68 5.83 -10.03 3.94
CA ILE A 68 5.79 -9.66 5.36
C ILE A 68 7.16 -9.16 5.78
N PRO A 69 7.29 -7.95 6.38
CA PRO A 69 8.58 -7.46 6.85
C PRO A 69 9.26 -8.44 7.80
N LYS A 70 10.56 -8.66 7.65
CA LYS A 70 11.32 -9.60 8.50
C LYS A 70 11.26 -9.25 9.99
N GLU A 71 11.11 -7.96 10.31
CA GLU A 71 10.98 -7.45 11.69
C GLU A 71 9.71 -7.95 12.39
N THR A 72 8.67 -8.27 11.63
CA THR A 72 7.37 -8.72 12.16
C THR A 72 6.96 -10.10 11.67
N ALA A 73 7.78 -10.71 10.82
CA ALA A 73 7.58 -12.09 10.39
C ALA A 73 7.79 -13.01 11.60
N SER A 74 6.73 -13.65 12.05
CA SER A 74 6.73 -14.60 13.15
C SER A 74 6.19 -15.94 12.67
N ASP A 75 6.34 -16.95 13.51
CA ASP A 75 5.76 -18.29 13.35
C ASP A 75 4.23 -18.34 13.53
N GLY A 76 3.57 -17.21 13.40
CA GLY A 76 2.11 -17.06 13.57
C GLY A 76 1.65 -16.81 15.00
N ARG A 77 2.56 -16.76 15.97
CA ARG A 77 2.19 -16.51 17.37
C ARG A 77 1.91 -15.04 17.60
N ILE A 78 0.80 -14.78 18.25
CA ILE A 78 0.40 -13.45 18.71
C ILE A 78 0.73 -13.35 20.21
N THR A 79 1.81 -12.63 20.53
CA THR A 79 2.34 -12.56 21.90
C THR A 79 2.24 -11.17 22.52
N SER A 80 1.91 -10.15 21.75
CA SER A 80 1.83 -8.77 22.23
C SER A 80 0.86 -7.92 21.41
N THR A 81 0.35 -6.85 22.02
CA THR A 81 -0.37 -5.79 21.30
C THR A 81 0.60 -5.10 20.34
N MET A 82 0.25 -5.06 19.05
CA MET A 82 1.09 -4.48 18.01
C MET A 82 0.28 -4.06 16.78
N LEU A 83 0.88 -3.22 15.96
CA LEU A 83 0.45 -2.97 14.59
C LEU A 83 1.50 -3.58 13.64
N ARG A 84 1.13 -4.55 12.85
CA ARG A 84 1.98 -5.13 11.81
C ARG A 84 1.43 -4.82 10.43
N SER A 85 2.24 -5.01 9.41
CA SER A 85 1.86 -4.74 8.02
C SER A 85 2.41 -5.80 7.09
N GLY A 86 1.87 -5.81 5.89
CA GLY A 86 2.39 -6.56 4.77
C GLY A 86 1.97 -5.92 3.45
N VAL A 87 2.50 -6.47 2.37
CA VAL A 87 2.17 -6.05 1.00
C VAL A 87 1.68 -7.26 0.24
N GLU A 88 0.51 -7.16 -0.36
CA GLU A 88 -0.04 -8.20 -1.23
C GLU A 88 0.77 -8.32 -2.52
N GLU A 89 0.69 -9.46 -3.18
CA GLU A 89 1.41 -9.74 -4.43
C GLU A 89 1.09 -8.74 -5.56
N ASP A 90 -0.08 -8.08 -5.50
CA ASP A 90 -0.49 -7.00 -6.40
C ASP A 90 -0.04 -5.59 -5.95
N GLY A 91 0.80 -5.50 -4.93
CA GLY A 91 1.36 -4.25 -4.43
C GLY A 91 0.52 -3.51 -3.40
N LYS A 92 -0.68 -3.98 -3.05
CA LYS A 92 -1.51 -3.33 -2.04
C LYS A 92 -0.96 -3.55 -0.64
N VAL A 93 -0.76 -2.48 0.09
CA VAL A 93 -0.39 -2.54 1.50
C VAL A 93 -1.62 -2.82 2.36
N TYR A 94 -1.41 -3.56 3.45
CA TYR A 94 -2.39 -3.70 4.53
C TYR A 94 -1.71 -3.54 5.88
N VAL A 95 -2.48 -3.16 6.87
CA VAL A 95 -2.09 -3.20 8.27
C VAL A 95 -3.01 -4.11 9.06
N GLU A 96 -2.46 -4.74 10.08
CA GLU A 96 -3.19 -5.62 10.97
C GLU A 96 -2.95 -5.18 12.41
N SER A 97 -4.00 -4.72 13.05
CA SER A 97 -3.98 -4.27 14.44
C SER A 97 -4.32 -5.44 15.36
N ILE A 98 -3.39 -5.76 16.23
CA ILE A 98 -3.51 -6.83 17.22
C ILE A 98 -3.60 -6.19 18.58
N PHE A 99 -4.65 -6.50 19.32
CA PHE A 99 -4.82 -6.11 20.72
C PHE A 99 -5.02 -7.34 21.59
N ILE A 100 -4.25 -7.43 22.68
CA ILE A 100 -4.36 -8.45 23.70
C ILE A 100 -4.93 -7.79 24.97
N GLY A 101 -6.13 -8.16 25.32
CA GLY A 101 -6.92 -7.62 26.44
C GLY A 101 -8.37 -7.44 26.03
N GLY A 102 -9.29 -7.61 26.95
CA GLY A 102 -10.72 -7.62 26.63
C GLY A 102 -11.34 -6.24 26.39
N GLY A 103 -12.51 -6.25 25.74
CA GLY A 103 -13.50 -5.18 25.82
C GLY A 103 -13.26 -3.92 25.02
N LYS A 104 -12.30 -3.89 24.08
CA LYS A 104 -12.09 -2.70 23.23
C LYS A 104 -12.97 -2.71 22.00
N LYS A 105 -13.13 -3.89 21.37
CA LYS A 105 -13.85 -4.07 20.10
C LYS A 105 -13.47 -2.98 19.10
N HIS A 106 -12.14 -2.75 18.99
CA HIS A 106 -11.65 -1.72 18.11
C HIS A 106 -11.92 -2.10 16.65
N ASN A 107 -12.21 -1.09 15.86
CA ASN A 107 -12.43 -1.21 14.41
C ASN A 107 -11.76 -0.10 13.61
N LYS A 108 -10.94 0.72 14.27
CA LYS A 108 -10.22 1.84 13.70
C LYS A 108 -8.90 2.04 14.43
N VAL A 109 -7.88 2.47 13.69
CA VAL A 109 -6.55 2.80 14.23
C VAL A 109 -6.19 4.22 13.83
N LYS A 110 -5.71 5.01 14.78
CA LYS A 110 -5.19 6.36 14.57
C LYS A 110 -3.72 6.40 14.97
N ALA A 111 -2.87 6.90 14.09
CA ALA A 111 -1.48 7.25 14.40
C ALA A 111 -1.34 8.76 14.53
N SER A 112 -0.66 9.25 15.56
CA SER A 112 -0.48 10.68 15.78
C SER A 112 0.91 11.01 16.31
N THR A 113 1.38 12.21 16.04
CA THR A 113 2.61 12.79 16.56
C THR A 113 2.32 13.90 17.59
N LYS A 114 3.31 14.28 18.37
CA LYS A 114 3.14 15.31 19.43
C LYS A 114 2.76 16.70 18.91
N ASP A 115 3.10 17.00 17.66
CA ASP A 115 2.78 18.25 16.97
C ASP A 115 1.32 18.30 16.45
N GLY A 116 0.52 17.26 16.72
CA GLY A 116 -0.89 17.19 16.35
C GLY A 116 -1.18 16.63 14.97
N ALA A 117 -0.15 16.31 14.17
CA ALA A 117 -0.36 15.62 12.91
C ALA A 117 -0.85 14.19 13.15
N TYR A 118 -1.76 13.70 12.29
CA TYR A 118 -2.28 12.35 12.41
C TYR A 118 -2.73 11.77 11.06
N ALA A 119 -2.82 10.46 11.02
CA ALA A 119 -3.56 9.69 10.01
C ALA A 119 -4.35 8.59 10.72
N GLU A 120 -5.42 8.14 10.09
CA GLU A 120 -6.28 7.10 10.66
C GLU A 120 -6.83 6.20 9.56
N THR A 121 -7.01 4.92 9.88
CA THR A 121 -7.69 3.96 9.00
C THR A 121 -9.16 4.33 8.86
N LEU A 122 -9.82 3.81 7.83
CA LEU A 122 -11.28 3.80 7.84
C LEU A 122 -11.77 2.81 8.92
N ALA A 123 -12.97 3.04 9.41
CA ALA A 123 -13.60 2.10 10.31
C ALA A 123 -14.09 0.87 9.52
N VAL A 124 -13.73 -0.32 9.98
CA VAL A 124 -14.14 -1.57 9.35
C VAL A 124 -15.25 -2.24 10.14
N ASN A 125 -16.12 -2.97 9.46
CA ASN A 125 -17.17 -3.76 10.07
C ASN A 125 -16.63 -5.12 10.52
N ASP A 126 -17.34 -5.79 11.42
CA ASP A 126 -17.09 -7.18 11.76
C ASP A 126 -17.44 -8.05 10.53
N ASP A 127 -16.44 -8.40 9.78
CA ASP A 127 -16.49 -9.35 8.67
C ASP A 127 -15.56 -10.55 8.95
N GLY A 128 -15.48 -11.51 8.06
CA GLY A 128 -14.64 -12.70 8.25
C GLY A 128 -13.13 -12.44 8.33
N LEU A 129 -12.67 -11.21 8.12
CA LEU A 129 -11.26 -10.80 8.22
C LEU A 129 -10.93 -10.23 9.61
N ASN A 130 -11.96 -9.89 10.39
CA ASN A 130 -11.85 -9.29 11.71
C ASN A 130 -12.36 -10.28 12.74
N TYR A 131 -11.46 -10.79 13.56
CA TYR A 131 -11.85 -11.85 14.50
C TYR A 131 -11.33 -11.56 15.91
N ARG A 132 -12.12 -12.05 16.85
CA ARG A 132 -11.83 -12.00 18.27
C ARG A 132 -11.89 -13.40 18.83
N PHE A 133 -10.92 -13.76 19.64
CA PHE A 133 -10.85 -15.09 20.24
C PHE A 133 -10.18 -15.04 21.61
N SER A 134 -10.45 -16.03 22.44
CA SER A 134 -9.77 -16.19 23.72
C SER A 134 -8.70 -17.26 23.62
N SER A 135 -7.51 -16.95 24.10
CA SER A 135 -6.38 -17.88 24.18
C SER A 135 -5.55 -17.58 25.42
N LEU A 136 -5.15 -18.66 26.13
CA LEU A 136 -4.32 -18.57 27.35
C LEU A 136 -4.88 -17.61 28.42
N GLY A 137 -6.20 -17.49 28.54
CA GLY A 137 -6.87 -16.63 29.51
C GLY A 137 -6.92 -15.14 29.14
N ALA A 138 -6.50 -14.78 27.93
CA ALA A 138 -6.60 -13.42 27.39
C ALA A 138 -7.49 -13.38 26.16
N GLU A 139 -8.24 -12.30 25.99
CA GLU A 139 -8.96 -12.01 24.76
C GLU A 139 -8.02 -11.34 23.75
N HIS A 140 -8.15 -11.72 22.50
CA HIS A 140 -7.39 -11.21 21.38
C HIS A 140 -8.33 -10.59 20.37
N GLU A 141 -7.99 -9.41 19.88
CA GLU A 141 -8.65 -8.76 18.75
C GLU A 141 -7.65 -8.62 17.61
N VAL A 142 -8.00 -9.12 16.44
CA VAL A 142 -7.16 -9.04 15.22
C VAL A 142 -8.00 -8.40 14.13
N ILE A 143 -7.64 -7.19 13.75
CA ILE A 143 -8.39 -6.37 12.81
C ILE A 143 -7.49 -5.99 11.63
N LYS A 144 -7.88 -6.38 10.43
CA LYS A 144 -7.15 -6.10 9.20
C LYS A 144 -7.77 -4.89 8.48
N PHE A 145 -6.91 -3.98 8.04
CA PHE A 145 -7.24 -2.83 7.20
C PHE A 145 -6.47 -2.96 5.90
N GLY A 146 -7.14 -3.31 4.82
CA GLY A 146 -6.54 -3.54 3.50
C GLY A 146 -7.03 -2.57 2.45
N GLY A 147 -6.23 -2.32 1.42
CA GLY A 147 -6.61 -1.45 0.32
C GLY A 147 -6.99 -0.04 0.77
N ALA A 148 -8.22 0.39 0.49
CA ALA A 148 -8.70 1.72 0.86
C ALA A 148 -8.83 1.95 2.37
N ASP A 149 -9.05 0.88 3.15
CA ASP A 149 -9.27 0.97 4.59
C ASP A 149 -7.98 1.34 5.35
N GLU A 150 -6.82 1.04 4.80
CA GLU A 150 -5.52 1.46 5.35
C GLU A 150 -5.37 2.99 5.35
N ASN A 151 -5.95 3.69 4.38
CA ASN A 151 -6.16 5.13 4.31
C ASN A 151 -4.91 5.98 4.56
N GLY A 152 -3.75 5.55 4.08
CA GLY A 152 -2.48 6.28 4.19
C GLY A 152 -1.79 6.22 5.55
N LEU A 153 -2.19 5.31 6.44
CA LEU A 153 -1.59 5.16 7.76
C LEU A 153 -0.10 4.79 7.68
N THR A 154 0.28 3.86 6.79
CA THR A 154 1.69 3.48 6.60
C THR A 154 2.52 4.61 6.00
N GLN A 155 1.95 5.39 5.08
CA GLN A 155 2.59 6.59 4.54
C GLN A 155 2.88 7.63 5.63
N PHE A 156 1.92 7.86 6.51
CA PHE A 156 2.09 8.78 7.65
C PHE A 156 3.21 8.30 8.58
N ILE A 157 3.24 7.02 8.90
CA ILE A 157 4.27 6.42 9.77
C ILE A 157 5.65 6.53 9.10
N PHE A 158 5.76 6.26 7.81
CA PHE A 158 6.99 6.44 7.03
C PHE A 158 7.49 7.89 7.09
N ALA A 159 6.62 8.88 6.86
CA ALA A 159 6.98 10.30 6.91
C ALA A 159 7.42 10.75 8.32
N ASN A 160 6.99 10.05 9.37
CA ASN A 160 7.28 10.37 10.75
C ASN A 160 8.11 9.29 11.47
N GLU A 161 8.83 8.42 10.73
CA GLU A 161 9.54 7.26 11.30
C GLU A 161 10.54 7.64 12.40
N ARG A 162 11.16 8.82 12.29
CA ARG A 162 12.13 9.34 13.27
C ARG A 162 11.49 10.03 14.48
N LYS A 163 10.18 10.28 14.45
CA LYS A 163 9.44 10.92 15.56
C LYS A 163 8.78 9.86 16.44
N PRO A 164 8.49 10.18 17.70
CA PRO A 164 7.57 9.39 18.50
C PRO A 164 6.17 9.39 17.85
N VAL A 165 5.65 8.21 17.58
CA VAL A 165 4.29 8.02 17.03
C VAL A 165 3.46 7.28 18.06
N MET A 166 2.33 7.87 18.44
CA MET A 166 1.32 7.24 19.30
C MET A 166 0.26 6.59 18.43
N LEU A 167 -0.05 5.33 18.73
CA LEU A 167 -1.20 4.64 18.15
C LEU A 167 -2.36 4.67 19.13
N THR A 168 -3.55 4.91 18.62
CA THR A 168 -4.81 4.80 19.35
C THR A 168 -5.72 3.84 18.61
N LEU A 169 -6.08 2.75 19.28
CA LEU A 169 -7.10 1.81 18.85
C LEU A 169 -8.46 2.36 19.29
N GLU A 170 -9.39 2.52 18.37
CA GLU A 170 -10.69 3.11 18.62
C GLU A 170 -11.82 2.11 18.33
N GLY A 171 -12.76 2.01 19.25
CA GLY A 171 -13.93 1.13 19.20
C GLY A 171 -14.87 1.45 20.36
N GLN A 172 -15.38 0.43 21.03
CA GLN A 172 -16.21 0.62 22.23
C GLN A 172 -15.43 1.29 23.38
N ALA A 173 -14.12 1.03 23.46
CA ALA A 173 -13.21 1.77 24.32
C ALA A 173 -11.89 2.03 23.59
N LYS A 174 -11.19 3.09 23.99
CA LYS A 174 -9.90 3.46 23.41
C LYS A 174 -8.75 2.79 24.15
N TYR A 175 -7.69 2.48 23.40
CA TYR A 175 -6.41 2.06 23.94
C TYR A 175 -5.29 2.74 23.16
N SER A 176 -4.33 3.33 23.87
CA SER A 176 -3.21 4.05 23.22
C SER A 176 -1.89 3.50 23.70
N TYR A 177 -0.93 3.42 22.78
CA TYR A 177 0.46 3.03 23.06
C TYR A 177 1.42 3.70 22.09
N THR A 178 2.69 3.80 22.48
CA THR A 178 3.74 4.33 21.60
C THR A 178 4.27 3.23 20.69
N LEU A 179 4.33 3.49 19.40
CA LEU A 179 4.84 2.57 18.41
C LEU A 179 6.36 2.43 18.55
N SER A 180 6.83 1.20 18.73
CA SER A 180 8.27 0.93 18.84
C SER A 180 9.03 1.16 17.53
N GLN A 181 10.34 1.41 17.61
CA GLN A 181 11.13 1.67 16.40
C GLN A 181 11.11 0.48 15.41
N PRO A 182 11.26 -0.79 15.84
CA PRO A 182 11.17 -1.92 14.90
C PRO A 182 9.84 -1.99 14.15
N LEU A 183 8.72 -1.69 14.83
CA LEU A 183 7.40 -1.68 14.19
C LEU A 183 7.26 -0.51 13.21
N LYS A 184 7.78 0.68 13.55
CA LYS A 184 7.82 1.81 12.60
C LYS A 184 8.62 1.47 11.36
N THR A 185 9.78 0.86 11.53
CA THR A 185 10.63 0.43 10.40
C THR A 185 9.93 -0.62 9.53
N ALA A 186 9.23 -1.59 10.12
CA ALA A 186 8.46 -2.58 9.37
C ALA A 186 7.35 -1.93 8.54
N LEU A 187 6.56 -1.04 9.15
CA LEU A 187 5.48 -0.30 8.49
C LEU A 187 6.01 0.60 7.37
N SER A 188 7.12 1.31 7.61
CA SER A 188 7.80 2.14 6.61
C SER A 188 8.29 1.33 5.41
N LYS A 189 8.87 0.16 5.64
CA LYS A 189 9.29 -0.76 4.57
C LYS A 189 8.09 -1.24 3.74
N SER A 190 6.98 -1.58 4.38
CA SER A 190 5.77 -2.00 3.67
C SER A 190 5.22 -0.88 2.77
N TYR A 191 5.20 0.36 3.25
CA TYR A 191 4.84 1.51 2.42
C TYR A 191 5.78 1.64 1.20
N GLN A 192 7.10 1.60 1.41
CA GLN A 192 8.08 1.73 0.33
C GLN A 192 7.95 0.62 -0.71
N LEU A 193 7.79 -0.64 -0.27
CA LEU A 193 7.60 -1.76 -1.19
C LEU A 193 6.30 -1.61 -1.98
N SER A 194 5.19 -1.29 -1.32
CA SER A 194 3.90 -1.05 -1.96
C SER A 194 3.98 0.06 -3.00
N ALA A 195 4.53 1.22 -2.64
CA ALA A 195 4.68 2.35 -3.53
C ALA A 195 5.51 1.99 -4.78
N MET A 196 6.62 1.27 -4.61
CA MET A 196 7.46 0.82 -5.72
C MET A 196 6.75 -0.20 -6.61
N MET A 197 6.04 -1.17 -6.04
CA MET A 197 5.29 -2.17 -6.81
C MET A 197 4.19 -1.54 -7.64
N LEU A 198 3.39 -0.63 -7.05
CA LEU A 198 2.32 0.08 -7.74
C LEU A 198 2.86 1.03 -8.82
N GLN A 199 3.98 1.71 -8.56
CA GLN A 199 4.67 2.52 -9.57
C GLN A 199 5.12 1.66 -10.76
N MET A 200 5.76 0.53 -10.51
CA MET A 200 6.21 -0.39 -11.56
C MET A 200 5.05 -0.96 -12.37
N ASP A 201 3.91 -1.21 -11.73
CA ASP A 201 2.72 -1.70 -12.44
C ASP A 201 2.09 -0.61 -13.33
N SER A 202 2.11 0.64 -12.91
CA SER A 202 1.62 1.78 -13.70
C SER A 202 2.49 2.12 -14.93
N LEU A 203 3.72 1.63 -15.00
CA LEU A 203 4.64 1.84 -16.13
C LEU A 203 4.51 0.76 -17.22
N LYS A 204 3.78 -0.31 -16.97
CA LYS A 204 3.52 -1.41 -17.93
C LYS A 204 2.32 -1.11 -18.81
#